data_54280760675a409bef54958e31936f4b
#
_entry.id   54280760675a409bef54958e31936f4b
#
_cell.length_a   1.000
_cell.length_b   1.000
_cell.length_c   1.000
_cell.angle_alpha   90.00
_cell.angle_beta   90.00
_cell.angle_gamma   90.00
#
_symmetry.space_group_name_H-M   'P 1'
#
loop_
_entity.id
_entity.type
_entity.pdbx_description
1 polymer ?
#
loop_
_entity_poly.entity_id
_entity_poly.type
_entity_poly.pdbx_seq_one_letter_code
_entity_poly.pdbx_strand_id
1 'polypeptide(L)'
;MCIRDRISLTNPGGIGTVHSVPRLMKGAGAIIGVGALDYPAEWQGASEETLNRNAVSKILTITSTYDHRIIQGATSGEFLRQIHQLLLGENNFYDEIFESLRIPYEPVRWVQDISANHDDDINKVARVQELIHAYRVRGHLMADTDPLEYKQRRHPDLDVTSHGLTLWDLDRTFATGGFGGANFLKLRKILGILRDSYCRTVGVEYMHIQNPEERAWMQNKLEKTYSKPTSDEQERILRKLNQAEAFETFLQTKFVGQKRFSLEGGESVIAILDRILSEAADAGLEEAAIGMPHRGRLNVLANIAGKSYGQI
;
A
#
# COMPACT_ATOMS: atom_id res chain seq x y z
N MET A 1 -16.11 -26.26 32.42
CA MET A 1 -15.93 -25.42 31.25
C MET A 1 -16.71 -26.08 30.11
N CYS A 2 -17.85 -25.52 29.69
CA CYS A 2 -18.70 -26.10 28.64
C CYS A 2 -18.01 -25.96 27.29
N ILE A 3 -17.57 -27.08 26.73
CA ILE A 3 -16.92 -27.17 25.42
C ILE A 3 -17.93 -26.91 24.27
N ARG A 4 -19.22 -26.78 24.58
CA ARG A 4 -20.32 -26.67 23.63
C ARG A 4 -20.42 -25.33 22.89
N ASP A 5 -19.70 -24.32 23.36
CA ASP A 5 -19.80 -22.94 22.84
C ASP A 5 -18.67 -22.59 21.85
N ARG A 6 -17.92 -23.57 21.35
CA ARG A 6 -16.83 -23.33 20.42
C ARG A 6 -17.24 -23.58 18.98
N ILE A 7 -16.95 -22.58 18.13
CA ILE A 7 -16.95 -22.73 16.68
C ILE A 7 -15.50 -22.99 16.26
N SER A 8 -15.29 -24.01 15.45
CA SER A 8 -14.00 -24.35 14.88
C SER A 8 -13.95 -23.93 13.41
N LEU A 9 -12.80 -23.47 12.95
CA LEU A 9 -12.51 -23.19 11.54
C LEU A 9 -11.50 -24.22 11.04
N THR A 10 -11.77 -24.83 9.88
CA THR A 10 -10.83 -25.70 9.17
C THR A 10 -10.68 -25.22 7.73
N ASN A 11 -9.43 -25.22 7.23
CA ASN A 11 -9.12 -24.78 5.88
C ASN A 11 -8.46 -25.89 5.06
N PRO A 12 -9.21 -26.90 4.59
CA PRO A 12 -8.70 -27.93 3.68
C PRO A 12 -8.41 -27.37 2.28
N GLY A 13 -8.90 -26.17 1.95
CA GLY A 13 -8.58 -25.48 0.71
C GLY A 13 -7.11 -25.19 0.52
N GLY A 14 -6.34 -25.02 1.61
CA GLY A 14 -4.90 -24.85 1.58
C GLY A 14 -4.12 -26.03 0.97
N ILE A 15 -4.72 -27.21 0.90
CA ILE A 15 -4.19 -28.41 0.24
C ILE A 15 -4.94 -28.79 -1.04
N GLY A 16 -5.77 -27.86 -1.57
CA GLY A 16 -6.47 -28.04 -2.85
C GLY A 16 -7.88 -28.64 -2.76
N THR A 17 -8.44 -28.87 -1.57
CA THR A 17 -9.81 -29.42 -1.43
C THR A 17 -10.84 -28.33 -1.72
N VAL A 18 -11.59 -28.47 -2.81
CA VAL A 18 -12.61 -27.47 -3.24
C VAL A 18 -13.82 -27.48 -2.32
N HIS A 19 -14.27 -28.65 -1.90
CA HIS A 19 -15.44 -28.81 -1.04
C HIS A 19 -15.18 -29.86 0.02
N SER A 20 -15.52 -29.56 1.27
CA SER A 20 -15.46 -30.52 2.37
C SER A 20 -16.67 -30.37 3.30
N VAL A 21 -17.09 -31.48 3.87
CA VAL A 21 -18.06 -31.49 4.97
C VAL A 21 -17.30 -31.95 6.22
N PRO A 22 -16.76 -31.00 7.01
CA PRO A 22 -15.95 -31.35 8.16
C PRO A 22 -16.79 -32.07 9.21
N ARG A 23 -16.19 -33.07 9.85
CA ARG A 23 -16.86 -33.82 10.92
C ARG A 23 -16.85 -33.01 12.20
N LEU A 24 -18.02 -32.82 12.80
CA LEU A 24 -18.17 -32.12 14.05
C LEU A 24 -17.51 -32.93 15.18
N MET A 25 -16.61 -32.29 15.92
CA MET A 25 -15.94 -32.89 17.06
C MET A 25 -16.88 -32.95 18.29
N LYS A 26 -16.70 -33.99 19.11
CA LYS A 26 -17.48 -34.11 20.36
C LYS A 26 -17.29 -32.86 21.24
N GLY A 27 -18.40 -32.21 21.56
CA GLY A 27 -18.41 -31.01 22.40
C GLY A 27 -18.22 -29.68 21.65
N ALA A 28 -18.07 -29.70 20.30
CA ALA A 28 -18.12 -28.48 19.49
C ALA A 28 -19.55 -28.20 19.04
N GLY A 29 -19.94 -26.92 19.00
CA GLY A 29 -21.26 -26.49 18.50
C GLY A 29 -21.34 -26.44 16.98
N ALA A 30 -20.28 -25.95 16.33
CA ALA A 30 -20.19 -25.87 14.89
C ALA A 30 -18.74 -25.95 14.40
N ILE A 31 -18.58 -26.34 13.15
CA ILE A 31 -17.30 -26.27 12.43
C ILE A 31 -17.54 -25.71 11.02
N ILE A 32 -16.75 -24.71 10.67
CA ILE A 32 -16.77 -24.07 9.37
C ILE A 32 -15.63 -24.63 8.53
N GLY A 33 -15.94 -25.12 7.35
CA GLY A 33 -14.95 -25.58 6.37
C GLY A 33 -14.77 -24.55 5.26
N VAL A 34 -13.51 -24.21 4.96
CA VAL A 34 -13.15 -23.29 3.87
C VAL A 34 -12.49 -24.10 2.76
N GLY A 35 -13.11 -24.12 1.58
CA GLY A 35 -12.59 -24.79 0.39
C GLY A 35 -11.48 -24.02 -0.31
N ALA A 36 -10.90 -24.63 -1.34
CA ALA A 36 -9.90 -23.98 -2.19
C ALA A 36 -10.52 -22.80 -2.95
N LEU A 37 -9.73 -21.74 -3.09
CA LEU A 37 -10.07 -20.59 -3.93
C LEU A 37 -9.62 -20.89 -5.37
N ASP A 38 -10.55 -21.24 -6.24
CA ASP A 38 -10.28 -21.62 -7.63
C ASP A 38 -11.40 -21.16 -8.57
N TYR A 39 -11.12 -21.19 -9.88
CA TYR A 39 -12.14 -20.85 -10.87
C TYR A 39 -13.26 -21.92 -10.88
N PRO A 40 -14.50 -21.53 -11.25
CA PRO A 40 -15.58 -22.50 -11.48
C PRO A 40 -15.14 -23.61 -12.45
N ALA A 41 -15.64 -24.82 -12.26
CA ALA A 41 -15.21 -26.01 -13.01
C ALA A 41 -15.27 -25.84 -14.55
N GLU A 42 -16.28 -25.14 -15.03
CA GLU A 42 -16.48 -24.82 -16.45
C GLU A 42 -15.45 -23.87 -17.04
N TRP A 43 -14.69 -23.19 -16.20
CA TRP A 43 -13.68 -22.20 -16.59
C TRP A 43 -12.23 -22.63 -16.32
N GLN A 44 -12.01 -23.77 -15.67
CA GLN A 44 -10.67 -24.23 -15.29
C GLN A 44 -9.71 -24.47 -16.47
N GLY A 45 -10.25 -24.72 -17.66
CA GLY A 45 -9.46 -24.87 -18.90
C GLY A 45 -9.29 -23.59 -19.71
N ALA A 46 -9.84 -22.45 -19.26
CA ALA A 46 -9.77 -21.20 -19.99
C ALA A 46 -8.41 -20.51 -19.81
N SER A 47 -7.96 -19.78 -20.84
CA SER A 47 -6.77 -18.95 -20.72
C SER A 47 -7.00 -17.77 -19.77
N GLU A 48 -5.92 -17.25 -19.15
CA GLU A 48 -6.01 -16.08 -18.27
C GLU A 48 -6.64 -14.87 -19.00
N GLU A 49 -6.34 -14.68 -20.28
CA GLU A 49 -6.94 -13.62 -21.09
C GLU A 49 -8.47 -13.79 -21.22
N THR A 50 -8.92 -15.01 -21.46
CA THR A 50 -10.36 -15.31 -21.55
C THR A 50 -11.09 -15.09 -20.22
N LEU A 51 -10.46 -15.52 -19.12
CA LEU A 51 -11.01 -15.32 -17.77
C LEU A 51 -11.13 -13.82 -17.43
N ASN A 52 -10.11 -13.05 -17.73
CA ASN A 52 -10.09 -11.61 -17.47
C ASN A 52 -11.07 -10.86 -18.38
N ARG A 53 -11.16 -11.23 -19.66
CA ARG A 53 -12.13 -10.63 -20.60
C ARG A 53 -13.58 -10.86 -20.16
N ASN A 54 -13.89 -12.03 -19.63
CA ASN A 54 -15.24 -12.38 -19.19
C ASN A 54 -15.47 -12.06 -17.70
N ALA A 55 -14.55 -11.35 -17.04
CA ALA A 55 -14.62 -11.01 -15.63
C ALA A 55 -14.92 -12.23 -14.72
N VAL A 56 -14.34 -13.39 -15.06
CA VAL A 56 -14.54 -14.62 -14.28
C VAL A 56 -13.69 -14.56 -13.01
N SER A 57 -14.33 -14.57 -11.86
CA SER A 57 -13.66 -14.59 -10.57
C SER A 57 -13.43 -16.01 -10.07
N LYS A 58 -12.41 -16.13 -9.22
CA LYS A 58 -12.28 -17.31 -8.37
C LYS A 58 -13.38 -17.32 -7.32
N ILE A 59 -13.87 -18.51 -7.04
CA ILE A 59 -14.87 -18.78 -6.01
C ILE A 59 -14.29 -19.69 -4.94
N LEU A 60 -14.84 -19.64 -3.76
CA LEU A 60 -14.55 -20.61 -2.71
C LEU A 60 -15.88 -21.07 -2.09
N THR A 61 -15.90 -22.32 -1.63
CA THR A 61 -17.04 -22.87 -0.94
C THR A 61 -16.82 -22.81 0.55
N ILE A 62 -17.78 -22.24 1.29
CA ILE A 62 -17.80 -22.25 2.75
C ILE A 62 -18.91 -23.20 3.19
N THR A 63 -18.57 -24.16 4.04
CA THR A 63 -19.51 -25.14 4.58
C THR A 63 -19.65 -24.98 6.08
N SER A 64 -20.82 -25.27 6.62
CA SER A 64 -21.09 -25.29 8.06
C SER A 64 -21.63 -26.66 8.45
N THR A 65 -20.94 -27.32 9.38
CA THR A 65 -21.46 -28.51 10.09
C THR A 65 -21.72 -28.13 11.53
N TYR A 66 -22.90 -28.40 12.04
CA TYR A 66 -23.32 -27.95 13.37
C TYR A 66 -24.14 -29.00 14.13
N ASP A 67 -24.21 -28.85 15.45
CA ASP A 67 -25.05 -29.69 16.32
C ASP A 67 -26.49 -29.16 16.28
N HIS A 68 -27.35 -29.90 15.55
CA HIS A 68 -28.74 -29.49 15.35
C HIS A 68 -29.59 -29.51 16.66
N ARG A 69 -29.03 -30.01 17.75
CA ARG A 69 -29.68 -29.93 19.09
C ARG A 69 -29.62 -28.55 19.70
N ILE A 70 -28.65 -27.74 19.27
CA ILE A 70 -28.39 -26.39 19.81
C ILE A 70 -28.46 -25.29 18.76
N ILE A 71 -28.24 -25.62 17.48
CA ILE A 71 -28.28 -24.68 16.35
C ILE A 71 -29.36 -25.11 15.36
N GLN A 72 -30.26 -24.21 15.04
CA GLN A 72 -31.26 -24.44 14.00
C GLN A 72 -30.68 -24.19 12.60
N GLY A 73 -31.21 -24.88 11.59
CA GLY A 73 -30.78 -24.73 10.21
C GLY A 73 -30.84 -23.28 9.70
N ALA A 74 -31.93 -22.58 10.03
CA ALA A 74 -32.08 -21.15 9.68
C ALA A 74 -30.97 -20.27 10.28
N THR A 75 -30.60 -20.50 11.54
CA THR A 75 -29.52 -19.75 12.21
C THR A 75 -28.16 -20.02 11.55
N SER A 76 -27.87 -21.27 11.16
CA SER A 76 -26.63 -21.61 10.44
C SER A 76 -26.62 -21.00 9.05
N GLY A 77 -27.74 -20.99 8.34
CA GLY A 77 -27.88 -20.34 7.03
C GLY A 77 -27.67 -18.83 7.11
N GLU A 78 -28.29 -18.19 8.11
CA GLU A 78 -28.13 -16.75 8.35
C GLU A 78 -26.69 -16.37 8.70
N PHE A 79 -26.00 -17.18 9.51
CA PHE A 79 -24.60 -16.99 9.81
C PHE A 79 -23.71 -17.06 8.55
N LEU A 80 -23.93 -18.05 7.67
CA LEU A 80 -23.21 -18.14 6.40
C LEU A 80 -23.54 -16.96 5.47
N ARG A 81 -24.79 -16.50 5.47
CA ARG A 81 -25.19 -15.31 4.71
C ARG A 81 -24.45 -14.06 5.18
N GLN A 82 -24.31 -13.85 6.48
CA GLN A 82 -23.56 -12.74 7.04
C GLN A 82 -22.06 -12.82 6.67
N ILE A 83 -21.46 -14.01 6.75
CA ILE A 83 -20.06 -14.19 6.29
C ILE A 83 -19.93 -13.79 4.81
N HIS A 84 -20.84 -14.25 3.96
CA HIS A 84 -20.84 -13.93 2.55
C HIS A 84 -20.94 -12.41 2.30
N GLN A 85 -21.83 -11.72 2.98
CA GLN A 85 -22.01 -10.27 2.88
C GLN A 85 -20.75 -9.51 3.31
N LEU A 86 -20.13 -9.89 4.44
CA LEU A 86 -18.88 -9.29 4.89
C LEU A 86 -17.75 -9.50 3.87
N LEU A 87 -17.63 -10.69 3.30
CA LEU A 87 -16.63 -10.99 2.28
C LEU A 87 -16.86 -10.20 0.97
N LEU A 88 -18.09 -9.80 0.67
CA LEU A 88 -18.42 -8.88 -0.41
C LEU A 88 -18.17 -7.39 -0.03
N GLY A 89 -17.83 -7.11 1.20
CA GLY A 89 -17.51 -5.75 1.68
C GLY A 89 -18.70 -4.99 2.24
N GLU A 90 -19.81 -5.66 2.54
CA GLU A 90 -20.94 -5.02 3.25
C GLU A 90 -20.53 -4.63 4.68
N ASN A 91 -21.30 -3.72 5.27
CA ASN A 91 -21.10 -3.22 6.64
C ASN A 91 -19.70 -2.61 6.88
N ASN A 92 -19.09 -2.00 5.88
CA ASN A 92 -17.76 -1.38 5.95
C ASN A 92 -16.64 -2.34 6.41
N PHE A 93 -16.80 -3.65 6.22
CA PHE A 93 -15.88 -4.67 6.74
C PHE A 93 -14.43 -4.45 6.32
N TYR A 94 -14.18 -4.17 5.05
CA TYR A 94 -12.83 -3.90 4.57
C TYR A 94 -12.33 -2.50 4.96
N ASP A 95 -13.23 -1.54 5.13
CA ASP A 95 -12.87 -0.20 5.62
C ASP A 95 -12.32 -0.28 7.05
N GLU A 96 -13.00 -1.03 7.92
CA GLU A 96 -12.54 -1.28 9.30
C GLU A 96 -11.20 -2.03 9.35
N ILE A 97 -10.98 -3.00 8.45
CA ILE A 97 -9.69 -3.70 8.33
C ILE A 97 -8.58 -2.71 7.90
N PHE A 98 -8.84 -1.88 6.89
CA PHE A 98 -7.87 -0.89 6.39
C PHE A 98 -7.53 0.14 7.46
N GLU A 99 -8.52 0.61 8.20
CA GLU A 99 -8.33 1.51 9.35
C GLU A 99 -7.50 0.85 10.46
N SER A 100 -7.85 -0.39 10.84
CA SER A 100 -7.12 -1.16 11.86
C SER A 100 -5.66 -1.41 11.48
N LEU A 101 -5.38 -1.63 10.20
CA LEU A 101 -4.05 -1.81 9.64
C LEU A 101 -3.35 -0.48 9.32
N ARG A 102 -4.00 0.65 9.57
CA ARG A 102 -3.52 2.00 9.23
C ARG A 102 -3.12 2.15 7.76
N ILE A 103 -3.91 1.56 6.86
CA ILE A 103 -3.74 1.71 5.42
C ILE A 103 -4.33 3.07 5.02
N PRO A 104 -3.55 3.98 4.40
CA PRO A 104 -3.95 5.39 4.21
C PRO A 104 -4.94 5.63 3.07
N TYR A 105 -5.35 4.59 2.35
CA TYR A 105 -6.31 4.65 1.25
C TYR A 105 -7.42 3.62 1.44
N GLU A 106 -8.54 3.83 0.74
CA GLU A 106 -9.71 2.96 0.82
C GLU A 106 -9.54 1.67 0.02
N PRO A 107 -10.22 0.58 0.45
CA PRO A 107 -10.32 -0.63 -0.36
C PRO A 107 -11.11 -0.36 -1.64
N VAL A 108 -10.75 -1.04 -2.74
CA VAL A 108 -11.59 -1.07 -3.94
C VAL A 108 -12.85 -1.86 -3.61
N ARG A 109 -14.01 -1.21 -3.76
CA ARG A 109 -15.29 -1.81 -3.37
C ARG A 109 -15.77 -2.81 -4.40
N TRP A 110 -16.44 -3.86 -3.91
CA TRP A 110 -17.12 -4.79 -4.78
C TRP A 110 -18.33 -4.08 -5.42
N VAL A 111 -18.42 -4.20 -6.74
CA VAL A 111 -19.56 -3.81 -7.54
C VAL A 111 -19.84 -4.90 -8.57
N GLN A 112 -21.08 -5.04 -8.99
CA GLN A 112 -21.41 -5.99 -10.07
C GLN A 112 -20.75 -5.51 -11.38
N ASP A 113 -20.18 -6.44 -12.16
CA ASP A 113 -19.65 -6.09 -13.49
C ASP A 113 -20.81 -5.72 -14.42
N ILE A 114 -20.66 -4.57 -15.10
CA ILE A 114 -21.80 -3.94 -15.77
C ILE A 114 -21.81 -4.24 -17.27
N SER A 115 -20.71 -4.65 -17.91
CA SER A 115 -20.77 -4.82 -19.34
C SER A 115 -19.67 -5.61 -20.01
N ALA A 116 -20.04 -6.14 -21.15
CA ALA A 116 -19.21 -6.84 -22.12
C ALA A 116 -19.29 -6.19 -23.53
N ASN A 117 -19.29 -4.88 -23.66
CA ASN A 117 -19.26 -4.23 -24.97
C ASN A 117 -17.84 -3.88 -25.39
N HIS A 118 -17.48 -4.20 -26.63
CA HIS A 118 -16.15 -3.93 -27.22
C HIS A 118 -15.77 -2.45 -27.21
N ASP A 119 -16.72 -1.54 -27.35
CA ASP A 119 -16.54 -0.09 -27.24
C ASP A 119 -16.11 0.35 -25.84
N ASP A 120 -16.43 -0.46 -24.83
CA ASP A 120 -16.07 -0.20 -23.44
C ASP A 120 -14.58 -0.48 -23.18
N ASP A 121 -13.96 -1.43 -23.87
CA ASP A 121 -12.54 -1.74 -23.72
C ASP A 121 -11.66 -0.58 -24.22
N ILE A 122 -12.03 0.08 -25.30
CA ILE A 122 -11.33 1.28 -25.82
C ILE A 122 -11.51 2.44 -24.84
N ASN A 123 -12.70 2.65 -24.32
CA ASN A 123 -12.98 3.69 -23.35
C ASN A 123 -12.24 3.43 -22.03
N LYS A 124 -12.10 2.19 -21.59
CA LYS A 124 -11.37 1.84 -20.36
C LYS A 124 -9.88 2.17 -20.43
N VAL A 125 -9.23 2.05 -21.60
CA VAL A 125 -7.84 2.49 -21.77
C VAL A 125 -7.71 4.00 -21.54
N ALA A 126 -8.61 4.80 -22.09
CA ALA A 126 -8.64 6.26 -21.86
C ALA A 126 -8.84 6.59 -20.38
N ARG A 127 -9.76 5.90 -19.71
CA ARG A 127 -10.05 6.06 -18.27
C ARG A 127 -8.85 5.70 -17.39
N VAL A 128 -8.06 4.69 -17.77
CA VAL A 128 -6.81 4.36 -17.07
C VAL A 128 -5.79 5.49 -17.23
N GLN A 129 -5.69 6.11 -18.43
CA GLN A 129 -4.82 7.27 -18.65
C GLN A 129 -5.29 8.49 -17.84
N GLU A 130 -6.60 8.73 -17.75
CA GLU A 130 -7.17 9.76 -16.89
C GLU A 130 -6.86 9.54 -15.42
N LEU A 131 -6.97 8.31 -14.94
CA LEU A 131 -6.62 7.92 -13.57
C LEU A 131 -5.13 8.17 -13.28
N ILE A 132 -4.24 7.76 -14.17
CA ILE A 132 -2.79 8.03 -14.06
C ILE A 132 -2.55 9.55 -13.98
N HIS A 133 -3.19 10.31 -14.86
CA HIS A 133 -3.09 11.77 -14.85
C HIS A 133 -3.62 12.40 -13.56
N ALA A 134 -4.75 11.92 -13.05
CA ALA A 134 -5.32 12.38 -11.79
C ALA A 134 -4.35 12.19 -10.61
N TYR A 135 -3.70 11.04 -10.52
CA TYR A 135 -2.68 10.80 -9.50
C TYR A 135 -1.46 11.71 -9.64
N ARG A 136 -1.00 11.99 -10.86
CA ARG A 136 0.11 12.94 -11.11
C ARG A 136 -0.21 14.35 -10.63
N VAL A 137 -1.47 14.77 -10.78
CA VAL A 137 -1.91 16.13 -10.42
C VAL A 137 -2.33 16.23 -8.95
N ARG A 138 -3.01 15.22 -8.40
CA ARG A 138 -3.69 15.28 -7.09
C ARG A 138 -3.25 14.20 -6.10
N GLY A 139 -2.36 13.28 -6.48
CA GLY A 139 -1.93 12.18 -5.62
C GLY A 139 -1.36 12.65 -4.28
N HIS A 140 -0.66 13.80 -4.26
CA HIS A 140 -0.12 14.41 -3.05
C HIS A 140 -1.19 14.73 -1.99
N LEU A 141 -2.45 14.93 -2.39
CA LEU A 141 -3.57 15.16 -1.45
C LEU A 141 -3.91 13.92 -0.62
N MET A 142 -3.49 12.74 -1.09
CA MET A 142 -3.64 11.47 -0.39
C MET A 142 -2.38 11.05 0.37
N ALA A 143 -1.30 11.84 0.30
CA ALA A 143 -0.07 11.52 1.00
C ALA A 143 -0.24 11.65 2.52
N ASP A 144 0.27 10.66 3.25
CA ASP A 144 0.25 10.62 4.71
C ASP A 144 1.48 11.34 5.27
N THR A 145 1.40 12.67 5.29
CA THR A 145 2.51 13.55 5.70
C THR A 145 2.47 13.96 7.16
N ASP A 146 1.42 13.58 7.90
CA ASP A 146 1.28 13.86 9.33
C ASP A 146 1.68 12.63 10.16
N PRO A 147 2.83 12.65 10.86
CA PRO A 147 3.27 11.52 11.67
C PRO A 147 2.49 11.37 12.99
N LEU A 148 1.72 12.38 13.39
CA LEU A 148 1.01 12.40 14.66
C LEU A 148 -0.40 11.84 14.57
N GLU A 149 -1.03 11.96 13.42
CA GLU A 149 -2.42 11.53 13.23
C GLU A 149 -2.55 10.58 12.03
N TYR A 150 -3.01 9.36 12.29
CA TYR A 150 -3.49 8.49 11.23
C TYR A 150 -4.86 8.99 10.75
N LYS A 151 -4.94 9.32 9.47
CA LYS A 151 -6.19 9.71 8.82
C LYS A 151 -6.29 9.02 7.46
N GLN A 152 -7.37 8.27 7.27
CA GLN A 152 -7.71 7.77 5.94
C GLN A 152 -8.16 8.94 5.07
N ARG A 153 -7.46 9.15 3.95
CA ARG A 153 -7.72 10.25 3.04
C ARG A 153 -8.50 9.77 1.84
N ARG A 154 -9.43 10.57 1.39
CA ARG A 154 -10.26 10.33 0.21
C ARG A 154 -10.14 11.49 -0.76
N HIS A 155 -10.08 11.15 -2.05
CA HIS A 155 -10.23 12.13 -3.11
C HIS A 155 -11.01 11.49 -4.26
N PRO A 156 -12.16 12.05 -4.68
CA PRO A 156 -12.99 11.45 -5.72
C PRO A 156 -12.24 11.14 -7.01
N ASP A 157 -11.38 12.06 -7.46
CA ASP A 157 -10.61 11.89 -8.70
C ASP A 157 -9.52 10.79 -8.63
N LEU A 158 -9.25 10.24 -7.45
CA LEU A 158 -8.26 9.17 -7.25
C LEU A 158 -8.92 7.81 -7.00
N ASP A 159 -10.25 7.78 -6.94
CA ASP A 159 -11.00 6.55 -6.84
C ASP A 159 -11.19 5.92 -8.23
N VAL A 160 -10.89 4.64 -8.34
CA VAL A 160 -11.04 3.88 -9.59
C VAL A 160 -12.48 3.89 -10.10
N THR A 161 -13.46 3.88 -9.21
CA THR A 161 -14.88 3.87 -9.57
C THR A 161 -15.34 5.17 -10.21
N SER A 162 -14.74 6.30 -9.83
CA SER A 162 -15.00 7.61 -10.46
C SER A 162 -14.59 7.66 -11.92
N HIS A 163 -13.64 6.82 -12.31
CA HIS A 163 -13.22 6.63 -13.70
C HIS A 163 -13.98 5.52 -14.41
N GLY A 164 -15.05 4.96 -13.79
CA GLY A 164 -15.80 3.84 -14.35
C GLY A 164 -14.99 2.55 -14.46
N LEU A 165 -13.92 2.43 -13.69
CA LEU A 165 -13.14 1.21 -13.52
C LEU A 165 -13.63 0.48 -12.25
N THR A 166 -13.61 -0.83 -12.29
CA THR A 166 -14.12 -1.65 -11.20
C THR A 166 -13.08 -2.65 -10.71
N LEU A 167 -13.39 -3.38 -9.64
CA LEU A 167 -12.53 -4.45 -9.17
C LEU A 167 -12.33 -5.56 -10.22
N TRP A 168 -13.27 -5.73 -11.16
CA TRP A 168 -13.19 -6.69 -12.26
C TRP A 168 -12.13 -6.32 -13.29
N ASP A 169 -11.73 -5.05 -13.36
CA ASP A 169 -10.68 -4.55 -14.23
C ASP A 169 -9.29 -4.70 -13.63
N LEU A 170 -9.16 -5.02 -12.34
CA LEU A 170 -7.88 -5.05 -11.64
C LEU A 170 -6.86 -5.99 -12.26
N ASP A 171 -7.30 -7.12 -12.78
CA ASP A 171 -6.42 -8.11 -13.42
C ASP A 171 -6.38 -8.00 -14.95
N ARG A 172 -7.16 -7.10 -15.54
CA ARG A 172 -7.08 -6.74 -16.95
C ARG A 172 -5.81 -5.94 -17.24
N THR A 173 -5.25 -6.14 -18.42
CA THR A 173 -4.03 -5.46 -18.88
C THR A 173 -4.40 -4.28 -19.76
N PHE A 174 -3.82 -3.11 -19.46
CA PHE A 174 -4.06 -1.86 -20.17
C PHE A 174 -2.77 -1.29 -20.74
N ALA A 175 -2.90 -0.56 -21.85
CA ALA A 175 -1.81 0.23 -22.40
C ALA A 175 -1.52 1.43 -21.47
N THR A 176 -0.26 1.59 -21.07
CA THR A 176 0.15 2.56 -20.06
C THR A 176 0.79 3.83 -20.66
N GLY A 177 1.15 3.81 -21.94
CA GLY A 177 1.94 4.91 -22.54
C GLY A 177 3.34 5.05 -21.95
N GLY A 178 3.92 3.94 -21.42
CA GLY A 178 5.25 3.94 -20.81
C GLY A 178 5.26 4.16 -19.29
N PHE A 179 4.10 4.34 -18.65
CA PHE A 179 4.00 4.46 -17.18
C PHE A 179 4.61 3.23 -16.48
N GLY A 180 5.36 3.47 -15.43
CA GLY A 180 6.00 2.41 -14.66
C GLY A 180 7.10 1.65 -15.44
N GLY A 181 7.59 2.21 -16.55
CA GLY A 181 8.62 1.61 -17.39
C GLY A 181 8.14 0.45 -18.28
N ALA A 182 6.82 0.28 -18.43
CA ALA A 182 6.24 -0.79 -19.24
C ALA A 182 5.11 -0.26 -20.14
N ASN A 183 4.96 -0.82 -21.35
CA ASN A 183 3.90 -0.41 -22.27
C ASN A 183 2.53 -0.96 -21.91
N PHE A 184 2.51 -2.09 -21.20
CA PHE A 184 1.28 -2.77 -20.77
C PHE A 184 1.42 -3.24 -19.34
N LEU A 185 0.45 -2.93 -18.49
CA LEU A 185 0.39 -3.38 -17.09
C LEU A 185 -1.04 -3.74 -16.69
N LYS A 186 -1.17 -4.66 -15.76
CA LYS A 186 -2.46 -4.91 -15.09
C LYS A 186 -2.84 -3.69 -14.25
N LEU A 187 -4.14 -3.34 -14.19
CA LEU A 187 -4.62 -2.19 -13.40
C LEU A 187 -4.18 -2.27 -11.93
N ARG A 188 -4.18 -3.45 -11.34
CA ARG A 188 -3.65 -3.70 -9.98
C ARG A 188 -2.20 -3.20 -9.81
N LYS A 189 -1.36 -3.45 -10.81
CA LYS A 189 0.05 -3.01 -10.79
C LYS A 189 0.17 -1.51 -11.00
N ILE A 190 -0.66 -0.94 -11.88
CA ILE A 190 -0.74 0.52 -12.10
C ILE A 190 -1.10 1.21 -10.78
N LEU A 191 -2.17 0.76 -10.10
CA LEU A 191 -2.59 1.31 -8.80
C LEU A 191 -1.51 1.18 -7.73
N GLY A 192 -0.81 0.04 -7.68
CA GLY A 192 0.32 -0.16 -6.77
C GLY A 192 1.40 0.89 -6.97
N ILE A 193 1.86 1.10 -8.22
CA ILE A 193 2.87 2.11 -8.54
C ILE A 193 2.36 3.52 -8.22
N LEU A 194 1.13 3.86 -8.60
CA LEU A 194 0.53 5.18 -8.33
C LEU A 194 0.49 5.49 -6.83
N ARG A 195 0.00 4.56 -6.04
CA ARG A 195 -0.08 4.70 -4.58
C ARG A 195 1.30 4.79 -3.94
N ASP A 196 2.24 3.96 -4.39
CA ASP A 196 3.61 3.97 -3.90
C ASP A 196 4.36 5.28 -4.25
N SER A 197 4.08 5.85 -5.42
CA SER A 197 4.73 7.08 -5.89
C SER A 197 4.15 8.35 -5.28
N TYR A 198 2.82 8.40 -5.07
CA TYR A 198 2.12 9.65 -4.77
C TYR A 198 1.39 9.69 -3.43
N CYS A 199 1.07 8.54 -2.82
CA CYS A 199 0.18 8.48 -1.64
C CYS A 199 0.86 7.92 -0.39
N ARG A 200 2.19 7.84 -0.35
CA ARG A 200 2.91 7.43 0.85
C ARG A 200 3.16 8.61 1.78
N THR A 201 4.30 8.64 2.45
CA THR A 201 4.65 9.66 3.46
C THR A 201 5.31 10.91 2.87
N VAL A 202 5.34 11.03 1.54
CA VAL A 202 5.88 12.18 0.81
C VAL A 202 4.85 12.66 -0.19
N GLY A 203 4.49 13.94 -0.11
CA GLY A 203 3.67 14.63 -1.13
C GLY A 203 4.57 15.14 -2.25
N VAL A 204 4.23 14.84 -3.51
CA VAL A 204 5.03 15.23 -4.68
C VAL A 204 4.16 16.02 -5.65
N GLU A 205 4.60 17.23 -5.97
CA GLU A 205 3.95 18.15 -6.91
C GLU A 205 4.95 18.63 -7.96
N TYR A 206 4.78 18.24 -9.22
CA TYR A 206 5.70 18.61 -10.31
C TYR A 206 4.98 18.90 -11.63
N MET A 207 3.67 18.67 -11.71
CA MET A 207 2.91 18.87 -12.96
C MET A 207 2.85 20.32 -13.42
N HIS A 208 3.22 21.27 -12.56
CA HIS A 208 3.38 22.70 -12.90
C HIS A 208 4.66 23.00 -13.71
N ILE A 209 5.60 22.08 -13.80
CA ILE A 209 6.83 22.23 -14.58
C ILE A 209 6.45 22.37 -16.06
N GLN A 210 6.84 23.50 -16.68
CA GLN A 210 6.48 23.82 -18.06
C GLN A 210 7.28 23.01 -19.08
N ASN A 211 8.56 22.76 -18.77
CA ASN A 211 9.42 21.98 -19.65
C ASN A 211 8.99 20.50 -19.67
N PRO A 212 8.59 19.94 -20.83
CA PRO A 212 8.12 18.57 -20.92
C PRO A 212 9.23 17.52 -20.65
N GLU A 213 10.49 17.82 -20.94
CA GLU A 213 11.61 16.91 -20.70
C GLU A 213 11.90 16.79 -19.20
N GLU A 214 11.93 17.90 -18.48
CA GLU A 214 12.08 17.92 -17.02
C GLU A 214 10.92 17.19 -16.34
N ARG A 215 9.69 17.45 -16.80
CA ARG A 215 8.50 16.76 -16.27
C ARG A 215 8.55 15.26 -16.53
N ALA A 216 8.96 14.82 -17.71
CA ALA A 216 9.14 13.41 -18.06
C ALA A 216 10.24 12.77 -17.21
N TRP A 217 11.33 13.50 -16.95
CA TRP A 217 12.40 13.04 -16.06
C TRP A 217 11.88 12.79 -14.64
N MET A 218 11.08 13.71 -14.08
CA MET A 218 10.43 13.53 -12.78
C MET A 218 9.54 12.29 -12.76
N GLN A 219 8.70 12.09 -13.78
CA GLN A 219 7.84 10.90 -13.90
C GLN A 219 8.66 9.62 -13.89
N ASN A 220 9.72 9.55 -14.69
CA ASN A 220 10.60 8.37 -14.76
C ASN A 220 11.33 8.07 -13.45
N LYS A 221 11.59 9.09 -12.63
CA LYS A 221 12.21 8.91 -11.32
C LYS A 221 11.23 8.46 -10.24
N LEU A 222 9.99 8.93 -10.31
CA LEU A 222 8.96 8.69 -9.30
C LEU A 222 8.13 7.42 -9.57
N GLU A 223 7.74 7.20 -10.84
CA GLU A 223 6.80 6.16 -11.24
C GLU A 223 7.50 4.81 -11.46
N LYS A 224 8.03 4.25 -10.39
CA LYS A 224 8.71 2.96 -10.42
C LYS A 224 8.42 2.15 -9.17
N THR A 225 8.69 0.86 -9.25
CA THR A 225 8.68 0.01 -8.06
C THR A 225 9.93 0.28 -7.24
N TYR A 226 9.77 0.66 -5.99
CA TYR A 226 10.88 0.86 -5.07
C TYR A 226 11.31 -0.46 -4.44
N SER A 227 12.61 -0.73 -4.45
CA SER A 227 13.22 -1.80 -3.68
C SER A 227 13.54 -1.31 -2.27
N LYS A 228 13.54 -2.22 -1.31
CA LYS A 228 14.10 -1.88 0.01
C LYS A 228 15.59 -1.58 -0.12
N PRO A 229 16.13 -0.64 0.69
CA PRO A 229 17.56 -0.43 0.77
C PRO A 229 18.30 -1.73 1.12
N THR A 230 19.53 -1.88 0.66
CA THR A 230 20.38 -3.01 1.04
C THR A 230 20.66 -3.01 2.54
N SER A 231 21.11 -4.12 3.10
CA SER A 231 21.46 -4.20 4.53
C SER A 231 22.52 -3.17 4.92
N ASP A 232 23.51 -2.95 4.05
CA ASP A 232 24.58 -1.98 4.28
C ASP A 232 24.07 -0.54 4.28
N GLU A 233 23.16 -0.23 3.37
CA GLU A 233 22.45 1.07 3.37
C GLU A 233 21.62 1.29 4.62
N GLN A 234 20.88 0.27 5.05
CA GLN A 234 20.07 0.33 6.28
C GLN A 234 20.96 0.56 7.50
N GLU A 235 22.09 -0.15 7.60
CA GLU A 235 23.07 0.05 8.67
C GLU A 235 23.69 1.46 8.64
N ARG A 236 24.04 1.94 7.46
CA ARG A 236 24.55 3.32 7.28
C ARG A 236 23.53 4.37 7.75
N ILE A 237 22.28 4.23 7.34
CA ILE A 237 21.18 5.12 7.75
C ILE A 237 21.02 5.08 9.28
N LEU A 238 20.94 3.88 9.88
CA LEU A 238 20.82 3.72 11.32
C LEU A 238 22.00 4.35 12.07
N ARG A 239 23.21 4.17 11.58
CA ARG A 239 24.41 4.78 12.17
C ARG A 239 24.34 6.31 12.14
N LYS A 240 23.88 6.90 11.02
CA LYS A 240 23.73 8.37 10.90
C LYS A 240 22.62 8.91 11.81
N LEU A 241 21.51 8.19 11.95
CA LEU A 241 20.46 8.56 12.89
C LEU A 241 20.95 8.51 14.34
N ASN A 242 21.65 7.45 14.73
CA ASN A 242 22.25 7.33 16.06
C ASN A 242 23.28 8.43 16.35
N GLN A 243 24.10 8.78 15.37
CA GLN A 243 25.06 9.88 15.52
C GLN A 243 24.35 11.22 15.74
N ALA A 244 23.27 11.47 14.99
CA ALA A 244 22.49 12.70 15.13
C ALA A 244 21.82 12.79 16.51
N GLU A 245 21.17 11.74 16.96
CA GLU A 245 20.49 11.66 18.26
C GLU A 245 21.49 11.74 19.42
N ALA A 246 22.58 10.99 19.35
CA ALA A 246 23.61 11.00 20.39
C ALA A 246 24.23 12.39 20.57
N PHE A 247 24.45 13.12 19.47
CA PHE A 247 24.97 14.49 19.53
C PHE A 247 23.95 15.45 20.16
N GLU A 248 22.69 15.39 19.82
CA GLU A 248 21.62 16.21 20.45
C GLU A 248 21.49 15.90 21.95
N THR A 249 21.52 14.63 22.34
CA THR A 249 21.50 14.20 23.74
C THR A 249 22.71 14.69 24.51
N PHE A 250 23.90 14.61 23.91
CA PHE A 250 25.13 15.16 24.50
C PHE A 250 25.01 16.65 24.75
N LEU A 251 24.58 17.44 23.76
CA LEU A 251 24.40 18.89 23.92
C LEU A 251 23.35 19.22 24.98
N GLN A 252 22.26 18.46 25.04
CA GLN A 252 21.20 18.63 26.03
C GLN A 252 21.73 18.43 27.46
N THR A 253 22.56 17.43 27.64
CA THR A 253 23.09 17.05 28.94
C THR A 253 24.18 17.96 29.43
N LYS A 254 25.10 18.41 28.53
CA LYS A 254 26.28 19.18 28.89
C LYS A 254 26.07 20.67 28.84
N PHE A 255 25.17 21.18 27.99
CA PHE A 255 24.97 22.62 27.74
C PHE A 255 23.54 23.04 28.07
N VAL A 256 23.10 22.71 29.27
CA VAL A 256 21.75 23.06 29.76
C VAL A 256 21.52 24.57 29.72
N GLY A 257 20.40 25.01 29.17
CA GLY A 257 19.98 26.40 29.09
C GLY A 257 20.60 27.21 27.95
N GLN A 258 21.52 26.64 27.16
CA GLN A 258 22.04 27.31 25.95
C GLN A 258 21.09 27.15 24.76
N LYS A 259 21.06 28.14 23.86
CA LYS A 259 20.29 28.12 22.63
C LYS A 259 20.93 27.17 21.60
N ARG A 260 20.56 25.92 21.63
CA ARG A 260 21.11 24.87 20.74
C ARG A 260 20.48 24.84 19.37
N PHE A 261 19.21 25.26 19.27
CA PHE A 261 18.38 25.07 18.08
C PHE A 261 18.41 23.62 17.57
N SER A 262 18.02 22.73 18.45
CA SER A 262 18.08 21.27 18.28
C SER A 262 17.46 20.77 16.98
N LEU A 263 18.04 19.69 16.45
CA LEU A 263 17.51 18.94 15.31
C LEU A 263 16.47 17.88 15.72
N GLU A 264 16.12 17.77 17.00
CA GLU A 264 15.16 16.79 17.50
C GLU A 264 13.87 16.77 16.68
N GLY A 265 13.46 15.56 16.23
CA GLY A 265 12.36 15.33 15.31
C GLY A 265 12.74 15.44 13.82
N GLY A 266 13.95 15.89 13.49
CA GLY A 266 14.47 16.02 12.13
C GLY A 266 15.79 15.28 11.88
N GLU A 267 16.13 14.29 12.69
CA GLU A 267 17.40 13.54 12.63
C GLU A 267 17.64 12.89 11.26
N SER A 268 16.57 12.56 10.55
CA SER A 268 16.63 12.01 9.19
C SER A 268 17.35 12.94 8.21
N VAL A 269 17.39 14.26 8.46
CA VAL A 269 18.13 15.23 7.63
C VAL A 269 19.61 14.86 7.54
N ILE A 270 20.21 14.35 8.61
CA ILE A 270 21.63 13.94 8.61
C ILE A 270 21.84 12.74 7.66
N ALA A 271 20.98 11.73 7.71
CA ALA A 271 21.05 10.59 6.78
C ALA A 271 20.79 11.02 5.32
N ILE A 272 19.84 11.93 5.10
CA ILE A 272 19.53 12.48 3.76
C ILE A 272 20.73 13.24 3.19
N LEU A 273 21.32 14.16 3.95
CA LEU A 273 22.48 14.93 3.50
C LEU A 273 23.69 14.01 3.22
N ASP A 274 23.93 13.02 4.08
CA ASP A 274 24.98 12.03 3.87
C ASP A 274 24.78 11.28 2.53
N ARG A 275 23.56 10.89 2.22
CA ARG A 275 23.24 10.21 0.94
C ARG A 275 23.39 11.15 -0.25
N ILE A 276 22.86 12.36 -0.18
CA ILE A 276 22.96 13.37 -1.25
C ILE A 276 24.42 13.64 -1.58
N LEU A 277 25.27 13.90 -0.56
CA LEU A 277 26.67 14.19 -0.79
C LEU A 277 27.46 13.00 -1.32
N SER A 278 27.12 11.77 -0.88
CA SER A 278 27.71 10.56 -1.44
C SER A 278 27.38 10.41 -2.93
N GLU A 279 26.11 10.51 -3.31
CA GLU A 279 25.67 10.42 -4.70
C GLU A 279 26.26 11.54 -5.57
N ALA A 280 26.38 12.75 -5.00
CA ALA A 280 26.98 13.89 -5.69
C ALA A 280 28.46 13.63 -5.97
N ALA A 281 29.20 13.10 -5.00
CA ALA A 281 30.62 12.74 -5.16
C ALA A 281 30.79 11.63 -6.20
N ASP A 282 29.97 10.59 -6.15
CA ASP A 282 29.98 9.50 -7.13
C ASP A 282 29.65 9.99 -8.55
N ALA A 283 28.83 11.05 -8.66
CA ALA A 283 28.54 11.73 -9.92
C ALA A 283 29.64 12.71 -10.39
N GLY A 284 30.73 12.83 -9.63
CA GLY A 284 31.89 13.67 -9.99
C GLY A 284 31.78 15.13 -9.59
N LEU A 285 30.87 15.48 -8.66
CA LEU A 285 30.81 16.82 -8.09
C LEU A 285 31.94 17.02 -7.07
N GLU A 286 32.70 18.12 -7.21
CA GLU A 286 33.87 18.41 -6.39
C GLU A 286 33.53 19.29 -5.16
N GLU A 287 32.50 20.11 -5.27
CA GLU A 287 32.13 21.07 -4.22
C GLU A 287 30.64 21.06 -3.95
N ALA A 288 30.24 21.22 -2.70
CA ALA A 288 28.88 21.40 -2.27
C ALA A 288 28.77 22.57 -1.27
N ALA A 289 27.81 23.47 -1.52
CA ALA A 289 27.48 24.54 -0.60
C ALA A 289 26.18 24.23 0.14
N ILE A 290 26.24 24.24 1.48
CA ILE A 290 25.09 23.98 2.34
C ILE A 290 24.68 25.26 3.06
N GLY A 291 23.51 25.79 2.71
CA GLY A 291 22.86 26.90 3.42
C GLY A 291 22.15 26.37 4.68
N MET A 292 22.55 26.88 5.84
CA MET A 292 21.98 26.45 7.12
C MET A 292 21.43 27.65 7.88
N PRO A 293 20.13 27.68 8.23
CA PRO A 293 19.62 28.64 9.21
C PRO A 293 20.20 28.27 10.60
N HIS A 294 19.47 28.38 11.66
CA HIS A 294 19.97 28.02 12.99
C HIS A 294 19.65 26.57 13.39
N ARG A 295 18.45 26.04 13.02
CA ARG A 295 18.02 24.71 13.45
C ARG A 295 18.86 23.58 12.84
N GLY A 296 19.43 22.76 13.74
CA GLY A 296 20.24 21.60 13.36
C GLY A 296 21.64 21.94 12.84
N ARG A 297 22.01 23.21 12.79
CA ARG A 297 23.33 23.66 12.26
C ARG A 297 24.50 22.96 12.95
N LEU A 298 24.49 22.84 14.27
CA LEU A 298 25.58 22.21 15.02
C LEU A 298 25.70 20.72 14.66
N ASN A 299 24.58 20.04 14.51
CA ASN A 299 24.53 18.62 14.12
C ASN A 299 25.10 18.42 12.72
N VAL A 300 24.74 19.27 11.76
CA VAL A 300 25.27 19.21 10.38
C VAL A 300 26.77 19.48 10.38
N LEU A 301 27.25 20.44 11.16
CA LEU A 301 28.71 20.74 11.29
C LEU A 301 29.46 19.53 11.83
N ALA A 302 28.93 18.83 12.85
CA ALA A 302 29.56 17.65 13.43
C ALA A 302 29.49 16.43 12.51
N ASN A 303 28.28 16.03 12.09
CA ASN A 303 28.03 14.75 11.50
C ASN A 303 28.09 14.71 9.95
N ILE A 304 28.13 15.89 9.32
CA ILE A 304 28.27 16.02 7.85
C ILE A 304 29.59 16.73 7.50
N ALA A 305 29.85 17.92 8.06
CA ALA A 305 31.08 18.66 7.76
C ALA A 305 32.33 18.17 8.53
N GLY A 306 32.17 17.19 9.44
CA GLY A 306 33.29 16.54 10.14
C GLY A 306 34.00 17.42 11.14
N LYS A 307 33.39 18.50 11.64
CA LYS A 307 33.99 19.34 12.68
C LYS A 307 34.02 18.58 14.01
N SER A 308 35.16 18.70 14.71
CA SER A 308 35.28 18.14 16.05
C SER A 308 34.39 18.88 17.05
N TYR A 309 33.94 18.20 18.10
CA TYR A 309 33.08 18.78 19.13
C TYR A 309 33.79 19.95 19.88
N GLY A 310 35.15 19.97 19.91
CA GLY A 310 35.91 21.08 20.47
C GLY A 310 35.97 22.31 19.59
N GLN A 311 35.57 22.21 18.31
CA GLN A 311 35.50 23.33 17.37
C GLN A 311 34.09 23.92 17.26
N ILE A 312 33.10 23.23 17.82
CA ILE A 312 31.72 23.65 17.88
C ILE A 312 31.36 24.24 19.23
#